data_676c31fa8a9308986e3592c94d9913d1
#
_entry.id   676c31fa8a9308986e3592c94d9913d1
#
_cell.length_a   1.000
_cell.length_b   1.000
_cell.length_c   1.000
_cell.angle_alpha   90.00
_cell.angle_beta   90.00
_cell.angle_gamma   90.00
#
_symmetry.space_group_name_H-M   'P 1'
#
loop_
_entity.id
_entity.type
_entity.pdbx_description
1 polymer ?
#
loop_
_entity_poly.entity_id
_entity_poly.type
_entity_poly.pdbx_seq_one_letter_code
_entity_poly.pdbx_strand_id
1 'polypeptide(L)'
;MAGPQLVVGLGNPGPNYAQTRHILGFMVADRLAARLGSNFKVHKRSGAEIATGRLGGRSVVLAKPRCYMNESGRQVGPLAKFYSVPAADVVIIHDELDIDFGQIRLKLGGGEGGHNGLRSVANALGTKDFQRVRIGIGRPPGRKDPAAFVLENFSTAERPEVPTVCEQAADATELLIELGLGPAQNRVHAW
;
A
#
# COMPACT_ATOMS: atom_id res chain seq x y z
N MET A 1 -7.57 8.21 23.44
CA MET A 1 -7.26 8.71 22.09
C MET A 1 -6.56 7.64 21.31
N ALA A 2 -6.94 7.43 20.07
CA ALA A 2 -6.26 6.51 19.20
C ALA A 2 -4.85 7.03 18.87
N GLY A 3 -3.85 6.16 18.93
CA GLY A 3 -2.51 6.48 18.46
C GLY A 3 -2.45 6.65 16.93
N PRO A 4 -1.27 6.86 16.36
CA PRO A 4 -1.15 7.03 14.92
C PRO A 4 -1.51 5.76 14.16
N GLN A 5 -1.99 5.91 12.94
CA GLN A 5 -2.02 4.80 11.99
C GLN A 5 -0.70 4.76 11.21
N LEU A 6 -0.28 3.56 10.90
CA LEU A 6 0.86 3.33 10.01
C LEU A 6 0.31 2.95 8.64
N VAL A 7 0.55 3.80 7.65
CA VAL A 7 0.10 3.61 6.27
C VAL A 7 1.31 3.35 5.40
N VAL A 8 1.36 2.19 4.78
CA VAL A 8 2.55 1.72 4.05
C VAL A 8 2.19 1.46 2.59
N GLY A 9 2.88 2.13 1.68
CA GLY A 9 2.86 1.77 0.26
C GLY A 9 3.99 0.79 -0.04
N LEU A 10 3.66 -0.34 -0.66
CA LEU A 10 4.66 -1.35 -1.03
C LEU A 10 5.15 -1.15 -2.46
N GLY A 11 6.43 -1.42 -2.68
CA GLY A 11 7.07 -1.37 -3.99
C GLY A 11 8.52 -1.82 -3.91
N ASN A 12 9.16 -1.96 -5.04
CA ASN A 12 10.60 -2.16 -5.11
C ASN A 12 11.29 -0.80 -5.35
N PRO A 13 12.39 -0.51 -4.65
CA PRO A 13 13.09 0.76 -4.84
C PRO A 13 13.92 0.75 -6.12
N GLY A 14 14.18 1.95 -6.63
CA GLY A 14 15.09 2.16 -7.75
C GLY A 14 14.41 2.41 -9.08
N PRO A 15 15.15 2.99 -10.04
CA PRO A 15 14.57 3.43 -11.33
C PRO A 15 14.11 2.27 -12.20
N ASN A 16 14.66 1.07 -12.03
CA ASN A 16 14.29 -0.10 -12.84
C ASN A 16 12.85 -0.56 -12.57
N TYR A 17 12.28 -0.20 -11.42
CA TYR A 17 10.95 -0.61 -11.01
C TYR A 17 9.92 0.51 -11.05
N ALA A 18 10.35 1.73 -11.37
CA ALA A 18 9.53 2.95 -11.19
C ALA A 18 8.25 2.98 -12.03
N GLN A 19 8.14 2.17 -13.09
CA GLN A 19 6.97 2.13 -13.97
C GLN A 19 6.33 0.75 -14.02
N THR A 20 6.73 -0.17 -13.14
CA THR A 20 6.15 -1.51 -13.09
C THR A 20 4.81 -1.49 -12.35
N ARG A 21 3.99 -2.52 -12.58
CA ARG A 21 2.72 -2.67 -11.85
C ARG A 21 2.94 -2.80 -10.35
N HIS A 22 4.01 -3.48 -9.96
CA HIS A 22 4.34 -3.76 -8.56
C HIS A 22 4.75 -2.50 -7.76
N ILE A 23 4.92 -1.36 -8.41
CA ILE A 23 5.27 -0.08 -7.77
C ILE A 23 4.05 0.72 -7.29
N LEU A 24 2.83 0.28 -7.58
CA LEU A 24 1.61 1.06 -7.30
C LEU A 24 1.53 1.58 -5.88
N GLY A 25 1.89 0.76 -4.89
CA GLY A 25 1.87 1.21 -3.50
C GLY A 25 2.76 2.42 -3.26
N PHE A 26 3.94 2.46 -3.86
CA PHE A 26 4.84 3.62 -3.76
C PHE A 26 4.23 4.86 -4.42
N MET A 27 3.62 4.70 -5.59
CA MET A 27 2.98 5.82 -6.28
C MET A 27 1.87 6.45 -5.45
N VAL A 28 1.06 5.62 -4.80
CA VAL A 28 -0.01 6.10 -3.92
C VAL A 28 0.56 6.76 -2.66
N ALA A 29 1.61 6.19 -2.08
CA ALA A 29 2.29 6.80 -0.93
C ALA A 29 2.81 8.20 -1.26
N ASP A 30 3.38 8.40 -2.45
CA ASP A 30 3.84 9.72 -2.89
C ASP A 30 2.68 10.73 -2.98
N ARG A 31 1.51 10.29 -3.44
CA ARG A 31 0.31 11.14 -3.48
C ARG A 31 -0.17 11.51 -2.07
N LEU A 32 -0.16 10.54 -1.17
CA LEU A 32 -0.54 10.77 0.23
C LEU A 32 0.43 11.72 0.94
N ALA A 33 1.74 11.61 0.66
CA ALA A 33 2.72 12.53 1.22
C ALA A 33 2.44 13.98 0.79
N ALA A 34 2.04 14.18 -0.47
CA ALA A 34 1.63 15.50 -0.94
C ALA A 34 0.42 16.04 -0.17
N ARG A 35 -0.55 15.18 0.14
CA ARG A 35 -1.73 15.56 0.95
C ARG A 35 -1.36 15.88 2.40
N LEU A 36 -0.35 15.22 2.95
CA LEU A 36 0.19 15.53 4.27
C LEU A 36 0.98 16.84 4.29
N GLY A 37 1.41 17.33 3.13
CA GLY A 37 2.32 18.46 3.03
C GLY A 37 3.69 18.15 3.60
N SER A 38 4.13 16.90 3.52
CA SER A 38 5.34 16.40 4.16
C SER A 38 6.22 15.66 3.15
N ASN A 39 7.52 15.74 3.33
CA ASN A 39 8.48 15.02 2.50
C ASN A 39 8.94 13.75 3.20
N PHE A 40 9.25 12.73 2.42
CA PHE A 40 9.83 11.49 2.95
C PHE A 40 11.24 11.73 3.47
N LYS A 41 11.53 11.12 4.62
CA LYS A 41 12.85 11.10 5.24
C LYS A 41 13.15 9.69 5.71
N VAL A 42 14.42 9.30 5.67
CA VAL A 42 14.82 7.97 6.14
C VAL A 42 14.64 7.87 7.65
N HIS A 43 13.91 6.87 8.09
CA HIS A 43 13.77 6.51 9.50
C HIS A 43 14.92 5.55 9.84
N LYS A 44 15.88 6.01 10.63
CA LYS A 44 17.14 5.29 10.84
C LYS A 44 16.95 3.89 11.40
N ARG A 45 16.05 3.72 12.37
CA ARG A 45 15.86 2.42 13.03
C ARG A 45 15.24 1.37 12.12
N SER A 46 14.24 1.74 11.32
CA SER A 46 13.57 0.79 10.41
C SER A 46 14.23 0.72 9.05
N GLY A 47 14.88 1.78 8.61
CA GLY A 47 15.40 1.91 7.26
C GLY A 47 14.38 2.38 6.23
N ALA A 48 13.10 2.48 6.58
CA ALA A 48 12.06 2.96 5.68
C ALA A 48 12.14 4.47 5.48
N GLU A 49 11.60 4.94 4.36
CA GLU A 49 11.30 6.35 4.19
C GLU A 49 9.94 6.64 4.82
N ILE A 50 9.86 7.67 5.64
CA ILE A 50 8.61 8.06 6.30
C ILE A 50 8.28 9.54 6.10
N ALA A 51 6.98 9.83 6.08
CA ALA A 51 6.43 11.18 6.15
C ALA A 51 5.33 11.16 7.21
N THR A 52 5.27 12.17 8.06
CA THR A 52 4.29 12.22 9.14
C THR A 52 3.38 13.43 9.00
N GLY A 53 2.17 13.31 9.47
CA GLY A 53 1.19 14.38 9.42
C GLY A 53 -0.18 13.89 9.85
N ARG A 54 -1.20 14.66 9.49
CA ARG A 54 -2.60 14.29 9.75
C ARG A 54 -3.34 14.08 8.45
N LEU A 55 -4.14 13.03 8.42
CA LEU A 55 -4.96 12.68 7.26
C LEU A 55 -6.26 12.09 7.79
N GLY A 56 -7.41 12.53 7.24
CA GLY A 56 -8.70 12.03 7.70
C GLY A 56 -8.96 12.29 9.19
N GLY A 57 -8.39 13.36 9.74
CA GLY A 57 -8.56 13.72 11.14
C GLY A 57 -7.71 12.92 12.13
N ARG A 58 -6.76 12.12 11.65
CA ARG A 58 -5.93 11.26 12.49
C ARG A 58 -4.45 11.45 12.20
N SER A 59 -3.61 11.25 13.20
CA SER A 59 -2.15 11.22 13.02
C SER A 59 -1.77 10.00 12.19
N VAL A 60 -0.91 10.21 11.19
CA VAL A 60 -0.47 9.17 10.26
C VAL A 60 1.04 9.17 10.16
N VAL A 61 1.62 7.99 10.22
CA VAL A 61 2.98 7.71 9.77
C VAL A 61 2.86 7.02 8.42
N LEU A 62 3.25 7.70 7.37
CA LEU A 62 3.24 7.18 6.02
C LEU A 62 4.63 6.64 5.70
N ALA A 63 4.71 5.45 5.14
CA ALA A 63 5.99 4.79 4.91
C ALA A 63 6.10 4.16 3.52
N LYS A 64 7.33 4.19 2.99
CA LYS A 64 7.77 3.37 1.85
C LYS A 64 8.97 2.56 2.30
N PRO A 65 8.87 1.22 2.38
CA PRO A 65 10.03 0.38 2.69
C PRO A 65 11.11 0.52 1.60
N ARG A 66 12.37 0.71 2.02
CA ARG A 66 13.51 0.87 1.11
C ARG A 66 14.23 -0.46 0.92
N CYS A 67 13.49 -1.49 0.57
CA CYS A 67 14.01 -2.83 0.39
C CYS A 67 13.20 -3.51 -0.70
N TYR A 68 13.68 -4.65 -1.19
CA TYR A 68 12.92 -5.43 -2.15
C TYR A 68 11.59 -5.88 -1.56
N MET A 69 10.59 -6.07 -2.42
CA MET A 69 9.23 -6.37 -2.04
C MET A 69 9.13 -7.51 -1.02
N ASN A 70 9.85 -8.60 -1.24
CA ASN A 70 9.84 -9.77 -0.36
C ASN A 70 10.49 -9.54 1.02
N GLU A 71 11.10 -8.39 1.24
CA GLU A 71 11.73 -8.01 2.50
C GLU A 71 10.96 -6.89 3.22
N SER A 72 9.81 -6.47 2.71
CA SER A 72 9.04 -5.32 3.24
C SER A 72 8.82 -5.41 4.74
N GLY A 73 8.53 -6.59 5.27
CA GLY A 73 8.29 -6.81 6.70
C GLY A 73 9.48 -6.46 7.59
N ARG A 74 10.70 -6.55 7.06
CA ARG A 74 11.92 -6.21 7.81
C ARG A 74 11.97 -4.74 8.19
N GLN A 75 11.24 -3.89 7.47
CA GLN A 75 11.14 -2.46 7.78
C GLN A 75 9.79 -2.10 8.41
N VAL A 76 8.70 -2.72 7.96
CA VAL A 76 7.36 -2.46 8.50
C VAL A 76 7.24 -2.92 9.95
N GLY A 77 7.76 -4.11 10.30
CA GLY A 77 7.70 -4.63 11.66
C GLY A 77 8.36 -3.69 12.69
N PRO A 78 9.64 -3.33 12.51
CA PRO A 78 10.29 -2.38 13.43
C PRO A 78 9.62 -1.01 13.47
N LEU A 79 9.07 -0.56 12.35
CA LEU A 79 8.39 0.75 12.29
C LEU A 79 7.09 0.73 13.10
N ALA A 80 6.28 -0.32 12.96
CA ALA A 80 5.06 -0.49 13.76
C ALA A 80 5.39 -0.54 15.25
N LYS A 81 6.44 -1.25 15.62
CA LYS A 81 6.90 -1.35 17.00
C LYS A 81 7.37 0.02 17.53
N PHE A 82 8.16 0.74 16.75
CA PHE A 82 8.68 2.05 17.14
C PHE A 82 7.55 3.04 17.47
N TYR A 83 6.52 3.08 16.66
CA TYR A 83 5.37 3.97 16.86
C TYR A 83 4.25 3.35 17.70
N SER A 84 4.45 2.15 18.21
CA SER A 84 3.45 1.43 19.02
C SER A 84 2.11 1.28 18.30
N VAL A 85 2.17 0.94 17.01
CA VAL A 85 0.98 0.74 16.17
C VAL A 85 0.60 -0.73 16.17
N PRO A 86 -0.58 -1.10 16.67
CA PRO A 86 -1.04 -2.49 16.59
C PRO A 86 -1.34 -2.87 15.13
N ALA A 87 -1.30 -4.17 14.83
CA ALA A 87 -1.52 -4.65 13.46
C ALA A 87 -2.83 -4.13 12.85
N ALA A 88 -3.90 -4.06 13.65
CA ALA A 88 -5.21 -3.58 13.18
C ALA A 88 -5.19 -2.11 12.71
N ASP A 89 -4.19 -1.33 13.12
CA ASP A 89 -4.01 0.06 12.72
C ASP A 89 -2.92 0.24 11.66
N VAL A 90 -2.41 -0.86 11.12
CA VAL A 90 -1.51 -0.85 9.96
C VAL A 90 -2.36 -0.98 8.70
N VAL A 91 -2.12 -0.08 7.73
CA VAL A 91 -2.78 -0.08 6.42
C VAL A 91 -1.71 -0.32 5.37
N ILE A 92 -1.85 -1.40 4.60
CA ILE A 92 -0.93 -1.73 3.51
C ILE A 92 -1.60 -1.44 2.17
N ILE A 93 -0.93 -0.63 1.36
CA ILE A 93 -1.38 -0.28 0.00
C ILE A 93 -0.55 -1.08 -0.98
N HIS A 94 -1.21 -1.86 -1.84
CA HIS A 94 -0.52 -2.78 -2.72
C HIS A 94 -1.31 -3.07 -4.01
N ASP A 95 -0.60 -3.57 -5.01
CA ASP A 95 -1.18 -4.10 -6.25
C ASP A 95 -1.84 -5.45 -6.00
N GLU A 96 -2.94 -5.72 -6.71
CA GLU A 96 -3.73 -6.94 -6.54
C GLU A 96 -4.09 -7.57 -7.88
N LEU A 97 -3.64 -8.81 -8.10
CA LEU A 97 -3.91 -9.57 -9.32
C LEU A 97 -5.38 -9.96 -9.46
N ASP A 98 -6.06 -10.23 -8.36
CA ASP A 98 -7.41 -10.80 -8.36
C ASP A 98 -8.52 -9.74 -8.45
N ILE A 99 -8.16 -8.49 -8.68
CA ILE A 99 -9.09 -7.37 -8.87
C ILE A 99 -8.80 -6.77 -10.24
N ASP A 100 -9.84 -6.43 -10.99
CA ASP A 100 -9.70 -5.83 -12.32
C ASP A 100 -8.92 -4.53 -12.26
N PHE A 101 -8.18 -4.23 -13.31
CA PHE A 101 -7.35 -3.04 -13.38
C PHE A 101 -8.15 -1.79 -13.03
N GLY A 102 -7.60 -1.02 -12.10
CA GLY A 102 -8.17 0.27 -11.70
C GLY A 102 -9.26 0.20 -10.65
N GLN A 103 -9.75 -0.98 -10.30
CA GLN A 103 -10.71 -1.13 -9.21
C GLN A 103 -9.98 -1.16 -7.87
N ILE A 104 -10.61 -0.58 -6.85
CA ILE A 104 -10.04 -0.49 -5.52
C ILE A 104 -10.96 -1.20 -4.54
N ARG A 105 -10.38 -2.03 -3.66
CA ARG A 105 -11.11 -2.77 -2.63
C ARG A 105 -10.39 -2.67 -1.29
N LEU A 106 -11.13 -2.40 -0.26
CA LEU A 106 -10.64 -2.32 1.12
C LEU A 106 -10.94 -3.63 1.85
N LYS A 107 -10.03 -4.06 2.71
CA LYS A 107 -10.18 -5.31 3.44
C LYS A 107 -9.38 -5.30 4.73
N LEU A 108 -9.86 -6.02 5.75
CA LEU A 108 -9.08 -6.37 6.93
C LEU A 108 -8.76 -7.87 6.87
N GLY A 109 -7.48 -8.20 7.01
CA GLY A 109 -7.05 -9.59 7.06
C GLY A 109 -7.14 -10.33 5.72
N GLY A 110 -7.11 -11.63 5.79
CA GLY A 110 -7.17 -12.53 4.62
C GLY A 110 -5.81 -12.99 4.13
N GLY A 111 -5.80 -13.76 3.05
CA GLY A 111 -4.60 -14.31 2.46
C GLY A 111 -3.77 -13.27 1.71
N GLU A 112 -2.56 -13.68 1.32
CA GLU A 112 -1.63 -12.79 0.60
C GLU A 112 -1.82 -12.84 -0.92
N GLY A 113 -2.56 -13.82 -1.44
CA GLY A 113 -2.80 -13.95 -2.88
C GLY A 113 -1.52 -14.12 -3.71
N GLY A 114 -0.47 -14.67 -3.12
CA GLY A 114 0.84 -14.78 -3.76
C GLY A 114 1.68 -13.51 -3.73
N HIS A 115 1.21 -12.44 -3.10
CA HIS A 115 1.95 -11.18 -2.99
C HIS A 115 3.05 -11.29 -1.94
N ASN A 116 4.31 -11.25 -2.37
CA ASN A 116 5.45 -11.46 -1.49
C ASN A 116 5.60 -10.37 -0.43
N GLY A 117 5.24 -9.14 -0.74
CA GLY A 117 5.26 -8.04 0.23
C GLY A 117 4.25 -8.24 1.35
N LEU A 118 3.02 -8.67 1.04
CA LEU A 118 2.02 -8.97 2.05
C LEU A 118 2.45 -10.13 2.95
N ARG A 119 3.04 -11.17 2.36
CA ARG A 119 3.56 -12.31 3.13
C ARG A 119 4.64 -11.86 4.11
N SER A 120 5.57 -11.03 3.64
CA SER A 120 6.65 -10.50 4.46
C SER A 120 6.11 -9.67 5.63
N VAL A 121 5.15 -8.79 5.37
CA VAL A 121 4.50 -7.97 6.41
C VAL A 121 3.77 -8.86 7.42
N ALA A 122 2.98 -9.83 6.96
CA ALA A 122 2.25 -10.74 7.84
C ALA A 122 3.20 -11.50 8.76
N ASN A 123 4.32 -12.00 8.23
CA ASN A 123 5.34 -12.68 9.02
C ASN A 123 5.94 -11.76 10.08
N ALA A 124 6.26 -10.52 9.72
CA ALA A 124 6.87 -9.57 10.63
C ALA A 124 5.92 -9.09 11.73
N LEU A 125 4.64 -8.90 11.40
CA LEU A 125 3.63 -8.48 12.38
C LEU A 125 3.08 -9.65 13.20
N GLY A 126 3.33 -10.90 12.78
CA GLY A 126 2.84 -12.10 13.46
C GLY A 126 1.35 -12.34 13.27
N THR A 127 0.72 -11.67 12.34
CA THR A 127 -0.71 -11.80 12.02
C THR A 127 -1.00 -11.29 10.62
N LYS A 128 -2.10 -11.78 10.04
CA LYS A 128 -2.65 -11.27 8.77
C LYS A 128 -3.70 -10.19 8.99
N ASP A 129 -4.04 -9.87 10.23
CA ASP A 129 -5.15 -8.98 10.60
C ASP A 129 -4.72 -7.51 10.58
N PHE A 130 -4.25 -7.05 9.44
CA PHE A 130 -4.01 -5.65 9.12
C PHE A 130 -4.89 -5.21 7.96
N GLN A 131 -5.11 -3.91 7.85
CA GLN A 131 -5.96 -3.34 6.80
C GLN A 131 -5.23 -3.26 5.47
N ARG A 132 -5.96 -3.37 4.37
CA ARG A 132 -5.40 -3.38 3.02
C ARG A 132 -6.19 -2.49 2.08
N VAL A 133 -5.48 -1.66 1.35
CA VAL A 133 -5.99 -0.95 0.18
C VAL A 133 -5.48 -1.72 -1.04
N ARG A 134 -6.38 -2.48 -1.66
CA ARG A 134 -6.03 -3.36 -2.79
C ARG A 134 -6.35 -2.65 -4.10
N ILE A 135 -5.32 -2.45 -4.91
CA ILE A 135 -5.44 -1.76 -6.20
C ILE A 135 -5.33 -2.81 -7.31
N GLY A 136 -6.41 -3.00 -8.04
CA GLY A 136 -6.48 -4.01 -9.09
C GLY A 136 -5.52 -3.75 -10.22
N ILE A 137 -4.81 -4.80 -10.64
CA ILE A 137 -3.99 -4.81 -11.86
C ILE A 137 -4.45 -5.90 -12.82
N GLY A 138 -5.38 -6.76 -12.39
CA GLY A 138 -5.84 -7.90 -13.16
C GLY A 138 -4.80 -9.02 -13.27
N ARG A 139 -5.23 -10.21 -13.61
CA ARG A 139 -4.32 -11.31 -13.89
C ARG A 139 -3.84 -11.25 -15.33
N PRO A 140 -2.60 -11.67 -15.61
CA PRO A 140 -2.13 -11.72 -16.99
C PRO A 140 -2.94 -12.73 -17.80
N PRO A 141 -3.15 -12.48 -19.12
CA PRO A 141 -3.85 -13.41 -19.97
C PRO A 141 -3.05 -14.69 -20.19
N GLY A 142 -3.76 -15.81 -20.42
CA GLY A 142 -3.17 -17.08 -20.81
C GLY A 142 -2.30 -17.69 -19.72
N ARG A 143 -1.11 -18.16 -20.11
CA ARG A 143 -0.18 -18.90 -19.24
C ARG A 143 0.96 -18.03 -18.71
N LYS A 144 0.87 -16.72 -18.87
CA LYS A 144 1.91 -15.81 -18.38
C LYS A 144 2.04 -15.93 -16.87
N ASP A 145 3.30 -16.02 -16.39
CA ASP A 145 3.59 -16.10 -14.97
C ASP A 145 3.19 -14.80 -14.26
N PRO A 146 2.31 -14.85 -13.25
CA PRO A 146 1.95 -13.66 -12.47
C PRO A 146 3.15 -12.94 -11.84
N ALA A 147 4.17 -13.69 -11.40
CA ALA A 147 5.37 -13.10 -10.81
C ALA A 147 6.16 -12.25 -11.82
N ALA A 148 6.17 -12.65 -13.08
CA ALA A 148 6.77 -11.87 -14.15
C ALA A 148 5.90 -10.67 -14.53
N PHE A 149 4.58 -10.87 -14.56
CA PHE A 149 3.61 -9.83 -14.96
C PHE A 149 3.67 -8.60 -14.04
N VAL A 150 3.74 -8.80 -12.74
CA VAL A 150 3.79 -7.67 -11.79
C VAL A 150 5.06 -6.83 -11.94
N LEU A 151 6.14 -7.42 -12.42
CA LEU A 151 7.41 -6.73 -12.66
C LEU A 151 7.51 -6.10 -14.06
N GLU A 152 6.50 -6.29 -14.90
CA GLU A 152 6.42 -5.60 -16.19
C GLU A 152 5.90 -4.19 -15.99
N ASN A 153 6.33 -3.29 -16.87
CA ASN A 153 5.77 -1.95 -16.92
C ASN A 153 4.28 -2.00 -17.26
N PHE A 154 3.54 -1.01 -16.79
CA PHE A 154 2.17 -0.83 -17.25
C PHE A 154 2.14 -0.80 -18.78
N SER A 155 1.13 -1.44 -19.37
CA SER A 155 0.94 -1.46 -20.80
C SER A 155 0.64 -0.05 -21.33
N THR A 156 0.73 0.12 -22.65
CA THR A 156 0.37 1.38 -23.32
C THR A 156 -1.08 1.77 -23.05
N ALA A 157 -1.99 0.77 -22.95
CA ALA A 157 -3.40 1.01 -22.64
C ALA A 157 -3.61 1.40 -21.17
N GLU A 158 -2.83 0.83 -20.26
CA GLU A 158 -2.95 1.08 -18.82
C GLU A 158 -2.36 2.44 -18.40
N ARG A 159 -1.25 2.85 -19.01
CA ARG A 159 -0.50 4.03 -18.57
C ARG A 159 -1.32 5.30 -18.40
N PRO A 160 -2.19 5.68 -19.34
CA PRO A 160 -2.96 6.93 -19.18
C PRO A 160 -3.89 6.92 -17.98
N GLU A 161 -4.30 5.74 -17.52
CA GLU A 161 -5.22 5.57 -16.39
C GLU A 161 -4.52 5.56 -15.04
N VAL A 162 -3.22 5.29 -14.99
CA VAL A 162 -2.47 5.12 -13.73
C VAL A 162 -2.57 6.34 -12.81
N PRO A 163 -2.41 7.59 -13.27
CA PRO A 163 -2.56 8.74 -12.37
C PRO A 163 -3.94 8.81 -11.70
N THR A 164 -5.01 8.54 -12.43
CA THR A 164 -6.37 8.52 -11.89
C THR A 164 -6.55 7.40 -10.87
N VAL A 165 -6.04 6.22 -11.17
CA VAL A 165 -6.07 5.07 -10.25
C VAL A 165 -5.35 5.41 -8.94
N CYS A 166 -4.18 6.04 -9.02
CA CYS A 166 -3.42 6.44 -7.84
C CYS A 166 -4.18 7.47 -6.99
N GLU A 167 -4.83 8.45 -7.63
CA GLU A 167 -5.65 9.44 -6.90
C GLU A 167 -6.85 8.78 -6.23
N GLN A 168 -7.52 7.87 -6.91
CA GLN A 168 -8.64 7.12 -6.32
C GLN A 168 -8.19 6.25 -5.16
N ALA A 169 -7.03 5.62 -5.27
CA ALA A 169 -6.47 4.83 -4.18
C ALA A 169 -6.09 5.70 -2.98
N ALA A 170 -5.58 6.91 -3.23
CA ALA A 170 -5.32 7.87 -2.17
C ALA A 170 -6.62 8.33 -1.50
N ASP A 171 -7.67 8.60 -2.28
CA ASP A 171 -9.00 8.94 -1.76
C ASP A 171 -9.55 7.79 -0.90
N ALA A 172 -9.44 6.56 -1.36
CA ALA A 172 -9.90 5.37 -0.63
C ALA A 172 -9.15 5.21 0.70
N THR A 173 -7.85 5.46 0.70
CA THR A 173 -7.02 5.39 1.90
C THR A 173 -7.46 6.46 2.92
N GLU A 174 -7.68 7.68 2.46
CA GLU A 174 -8.15 8.76 3.33
C GLU A 174 -9.53 8.46 3.91
N LEU A 175 -10.46 7.94 3.11
CA LEU A 175 -11.78 7.50 3.59
C LEU A 175 -11.67 6.39 4.62
N LEU A 176 -10.77 5.44 4.42
CA LEU A 176 -10.52 4.36 5.37
C LEU A 176 -10.07 4.89 6.72
N ILE A 177 -9.15 5.85 6.71
CA ILE A 177 -8.64 6.49 7.92
C ILE A 177 -9.74 7.29 8.63
N GLU A 178 -10.51 8.06 7.87
CA GLU A 178 -11.54 8.96 8.40
C GLU A 178 -12.75 8.20 8.94
N LEU A 179 -13.28 7.24 8.18
CA LEU A 179 -14.57 6.61 8.44
C LEU A 179 -14.46 5.24 9.11
N GLY A 180 -13.30 4.60 9.07
CA GLY A 180 -13.16 3.19 9.43
C GLY A 180 -13.57 2.25 8.28
N LEU A 181 -13.33 0.95 8.46
CA LEU A 181 -13.43 -0.03 7.39
C LEU A 181 -14.84 -0.17 6.79
N GLY A 182 -15.84 -0.40 7.63
CA GLY A 182 -17.20 -0.67 7.13
C GLY A 182 -17.78 0.46 6.29
N PRO A 183 -17.88 1.68 6.83
CA PRO A 183 -18.37 2.82 6.05
C PRO A 183 -17.50 3.14 4.82
N ALA A 184 -16.19 3.00 4.94
CA ALA A 184 -15.28 3.22 3.80
C ALA A 184 -15.51 2.19 2.69
N GLN A 185 -15.67 0.91 3.05
CA GLN A 185 -15.99 -0.14 2.08
C GLN A 185 -17.28 0.18 1.32
N ASN A 186 -18.31 0.62 2.03
CA ASN A 186 -19.60 0.95 1.41
C ASN A 186 -19.45 2.03 0.33
N ARG A 187 -18.60 3.01 0.55
CA ARG A 187 -18.35 4.06 -0.44
C ARG A 187 -17.46 3.61 -1.57
N VAL A 188 -16.31 3.03 -1.24
CA VAL A 188 -15.27 2.67 -2.22
C VAL A 188 -15.74 1.54 -3.13
N HIS A 189 -16.42 0.53 -2.58
CA HIS A 189 -16.87 -0.62 -3.38
C HIS A 189 -18.06 -0.29 -4.28
N ALA A 190 -18.65 0.90 -4.12
CA ALA A 190 -19.71 1.41 -5.01
C ALA A 190 -19.18 2.24 -6.18
N TRP A 191 -17.90 2.49 -6.20
CA TRP A 191 -17.26 3.26 -7.30
C TRP A 191 -17.28 2.53 -8.64
#